data_30fa3f1071a74db295c9ba3dc477c9bb
#
_entry.id   30fa3f1071a74db295c9ba3dc477c9bb
#
_cell.length_a   1.000
_cell.length_b   1.000
_cell.length_c   1.000
_cell.angle_alpha   90.00
_cell.angle_beta   90.00
_cell.angle_gamma   90.00
#
_symmetry.space_group_name_H-M   'P 1'
#
loop_
_entity.id
_entity.type
_entity.pdbx_description
1 polymer ?
#
loop_
_entity_poly.entity_id
_entity_poly.type
_entity_poly.pdbx_seq_one_letter_code
_entity_poly.pdbx_strand_id
1 'polypeptide(L)'
;MSDFKFSNETYFELDGSFKEGFTVVPNYILNNRNLSYKAVGLYVQILQYPNSPTHKIYMSSLRTYKTDKESSVRSALNELIKKGYVKRETLRGDGKIKGVKYTIIN
;
A
#
# COMPACT_ATOMS: atom_id res chain seq x y z
N MET A 1 -6.52 -21.14 5.65
CA MET A 1 -5.14 -21.27 6.08
C MET A 1 -4.40 -22.32 5.29
N SER A 2 -3.14 -22.08 5.01
CA SER A 2 -2.33 -22.98 4.21
C SER A 2 -1.92 -24.24 4.99
N ASP A 3 -2.00 -25.40 4.34
CA ASP A 3 -1.46 -26.64 4.88
C ASP A 3 0.04 -26.74 4.67
N PHE A 4 0.62 -25.73 4.08
CA PHE A 4 2.00 -25.69 3.70
C PHE A 4 2.88 -25.42 4.91
N LYS A 5 3.83 -26.31 5.14
CA LYS A 5 4.77 -26.16 6.25
C LYS A 5 6.17 -25.99 5.72
N PHE A 6 6.89 -25.04 6.27
CA PHE A 6 8.28 -24.82 5.91
C PHE A 6 9.18 -25.52 6.94
N SER A 7 10.23 -26.18 6.48
CA SER A 7 11.24 -26.73 7.38
C SER A 7 12.05 -25.57 7.99
N ASN A 8 12.74 -25.85 9.09
CA ASN A 8 13.58 -24.85 9.74
C ASN A 8 14.73 -24.39 8.86
N GLU A 9 15.05 -25.14 7.81
CA GLU A 9 16.12 -24.82 6.89
C GLU A 9 15.63 -24.08 5.65
N THR A 10 14.33 -23.79 5.56
CA THR A 10 13.78 -23.04 4.43
C THR A 10 13.95 -21.55 4.68
N TYR A 11 14.67 -20.87 3.81
CA TYR A 11 14.98 -19.46 3.97
C TYR A 11 15.12 -18.77 2.61
N PHE A 12 15.07 -17.45 2.65
CA PHE A 12 15.34 -16.62 1.48
C PHE A 12 16.73 -16.03 1.58
N GLU A 13 17.41 -15.96 0.47
CA GLU A 13 18.74 -15.37 0.40
C GLU A 13 18.73 -14.34 -0.71
N LEU A 14 19.27 -13.16 -0.41
CA LEU A 14 19.40 -12.10 -1.41
C LEU A 14 20.71 -12.29 -2.15
N ASP A 15 20.63 -12.46 -3.46
CA ASP A 15 21.79 -12.59 -4.32
C ASP A 15 22.08 -11.28 -5.02
N GLY A 16 23.23 -10.69 -4.70
CA GLY A 16 23.67 -9.44 -5.31
C GLY A 16 23.15 -8.20 -4.60
N SER A 17 23.34 -7.05 -5.24
CA SER A 17 22.91 -5.77 -4.73
C SER A 17 21.68 -5.28 -5.49
N PHE A 18 20.97 -4.30 -4.92
CA PHE A 18 19.84 -3.69 -5.59
C PHE A 18 20.32 -2.90 -6.80
N LYS A 19 19.67 -3.10 -7.94
CA LYS A 19 20.06 -2.46 -9.21
C LYS A 19 19.42 -1.12 -9.43
N GLU A 20 18.23 -0.91 -8.89
CA GLU A 20 17.49 0.32 -9.00
C GLU A 20 17.30 0.92 -7.62
N GLY A 21 16.78 2.13 -7.59
CA GLY A 21 16.51 2.78 -6.31
C GLY A 21 15.66 1.92 -5.39
N PHE A 22 15.54 2.36 -4.16
CA PHE A 22 14.77 1.65 -3.16
C PHE A 22 13.91 2.63 -2.38
N THR A 23 12.89 2.09 -1.71
CA THR A 23 11.96 2.86 -0.89
C THR A 23 12.15 2.50 0.57
N VAL A 24 12.30 3.51 1.43
CA VAL A 24 12.40 3.30 2.87
C VAL A 24 11.01 3.05 3.41
N VAL A 25 10.85 1.95 4.14
CA VAL A 25 9.56 1.55 4.71
C VAL A 25 9.69 1.44 6.23
N PRO A 26 8.80 2.07 6.99
CA PRO A 26 8.83 1.96 8.44
C PRO A 26 8.63 0.52 8.91
N ASN A 27 9.46 0.08 9.84
CA ASN A 27 9.36 -1.29 10.35
C ASN A 27 8.03 -1.58 11.04
N TYR A 28 7.38 -0.56 11.64
CA TYR A 28 6.11 -0.80 12.33
C TYR A 28 5.00 -1.20 11.36
N ILE A 29 5.10 -0.81 10.09
CA ILE A 29 4.17 -1.27 9.06
C ILE A 29 4.47 -2.74 8.69
N LEU A 30 5.75 -3.03 8.46
CA LEU A 30 6.18 -4.37 8.03
C LEU A 30 5.91 -5.42 9.10
N ASN A 31 6.03 -5.04 10.37
CA ASN A 31 5.92 -5.98 11.49
C ASN A 31 4.52 -6.02 12.10
N ASN A 32 3.56 -5.32 11.53
CA ASN A 32 2.20 -5.29 12.04
C ASN A 32 1.47 -6.58 11.66
N ARG A 33 1.21 -7.43 12.66
CA ARG A 33 0.53 -8.71 12.45
C ARG A 33 -0.94 -8.58 12.10
N ASN A 34 -1.50 -7.39 12.22
CA ASN A 34 -2.91 -7.14 11.92
C ASN A 34 -3.12 -6.63 10.49
N LEU A 35 -2.06 -6.55 9.70
CA LEU A 35 -2.15 -6.15 8.30
C LEU A 35 -1.85 -7.34 7.39
N SER A 36 -2.62 -7.46 6.31
CA SER A 36 -2.34 -8.45 5.28
C SER A 36 -1.16 -8.01 4.42
N TYR A 37 -0.55 -8.96 3.71
CA TYR A 37 0.52 -8.64 2.76
C TYR A 37 0.05 -7.70 1.65
N LYS A 38 -1.20 -7.85 1.17
CA LYS A 38 -1.71 -6.96 0.12
C LYS A 38 -1.86 -5.54 0.62
N ALA A 39 -2.26 -5.35 1.87
CA ALA A 39 -2.37 -4.01 2.47
C ALA A 39 -0.99 -3.37 2.62
N VAL A 40 -0.03 -4.13 3.12
CA VAL A 40 1.36 -3.66 3.24
C VAL A 40 1.93 -3.35 1.86
N GLY A 41 1.69 -4.22 0.88
CA GLY A 41 2.15 -4.00 -0.48
C GLY A 41 1.61 -2.72 -1.10
N LEU A 42 0.33 -2.45 -0.89
CA LEU A 42 -0.26 -1.20 -1.38
C LEU A 42 0.34 0.02 -0.68
N TYR A 43 0.51 -0.05 0.63
CA TYR A 43 1.11 1.03 1.40
C TYR A 43 2.52 1.33 0.89
N VAL A 44 3.33 0.31 0.68
CA VAL A 44 4.71 0.45 0.18
C VAL A 44 4.72 1.07 -1.21
N GLN A 45 3.81 0.64 -2.10
CA GLN A 45 3.72 1.18 -3.44
C GLN A 45 3.41 2.68 -3.41
N ILE A 46 2.53 3.10 -2.51
CA ILE A 46 2.19 4.51 -2.34
C ILE A 46 3.38 5.31 -1.83
N LEU A 47 4.17 4.74 -0.92
CA LEU A 47 5.35 5.42 -0.37
C LEU A 47 6.42 5.69 -1.43
N GLN A 48 6.41 4.97 -2.54
CA GLN A 48 7.38 5.17 -3.61
C GLN A 48 7.22 6.52 -4.30
N TYR A 49 6.03 7.09 -4.27
CA TYR A 49 5.78 8.35 -4.96
C TYR A 49 6.42 9.52 -4.23
N PRO A 50 6.93 10.51 -4.98
CA PRO A 50 7.54 11.68 -4.36
C PRO A 50 6.58 12.42 -3.43
N ASN A 51 7.09 12.86 -2.31
CA ASN A 51 6.31 13.63 -1.35
C ASN A 51 6.31 15.10 -1.74
N SER A 52 5.34 15.48 -2.59
CA SER A 52 5.22 16.84 -3.11
C SER A 52 3.79 17.33 -2.92
N PRO A 53 3.60 18.60 -2.53
CA PRO A 53 2.26 19.16 -2.38
C PRO A 53 1.42 19.12 -3.65
N THR A 54 2.07 19.16 -4.82
CA THR A 54 1.38 19.11 -6.11
C THR A 54 1.26 17.69 -6.66
N HIS A 55 1.94 16.74 -6.05
CA HIS A 55 1.91 15.37 -6.53
C HIS A 55 0.63 14.66 -6.10
N LYS A 56 -0.05 14.05 -7.05
CA LYS A 56 -1.28 13.31 -6.80
C LYS A 56 -1.12 11.88 -7.29
N ILE A 57 -1.54 10.95 -6.46
CA ILE A 57 -1.54 9.52 -6.78
C ILE A 57 -2.97 9.11 -7.07
N TYR A 58 -3.24 8.73 -8.31
CA TYR A 58 -4.58 8.32 -8.70
C TYR A 58 -4.73 6.81 -8.60
N MET A 59 -5.92 6.37 -8.23
CA MET A 59 -6.22 4.94 -8.11
C MET A 59 -5.93 4.19 -9.42
N SER A 60 -6.23 4.82 -10.55
CA SER A 60 -5.97 4.22 -11.86
C SER A 60 -4.48 3.98 -12.08
N SER A 61 -3.62 4.87 -11.58
CA SER A 61 -2.17 4.69 -11.69
C SER A 61 -1.69 3.51 -10.83
N LEU A 62 -2.23 3.37 -9.63
CA LEU A 62 -1.85 2.27 -8.75
C LEU A 62 -2.15 0.92 -9.39
N ARG A 63 -3.24 0.82 -10.13
CA ARG A 63 -3.62 -0.43 -10.79
C ARG A 63 -2.67 -0.87 -11.89
N THR A 64 -1.94 0.08 -12.50
CA THR A 64 -1.03 -0.25 -13.60
C THR A 64 0.27 -0.90 -13.14
N TYR A 65 0.59 -0.81 -11.85
CA TYR A 65 1.84 -1.36 -11.33
C TYR A 65 1.76 -2.84 -10.95
N LYS A 66 0.55 -3.36 -10.80
CA LYS A 66 0.36 -4.74 -10.34
C LYS A 66 -0.71 -5.43 -11.17
N THR A 67 -0.72 -6.73 -11.08
CA THR A 67 -1.74 -7.56 -11.76
C THR A 67 -3.04 -7.64 -10.98
N ASP A 68 -3.09 -7.07 -9.79
CA ASP A 68 -4.26 -7.11 -8.93
C ASP A 68 -5.45 -6.43 -9.60
N LYS A 69 -6.62 -7.01 -9.40
CA LYS A 69 -7.86 -6.41 -9.88
C LYS A 69 -8.28 -5.26 -8.98
N GLU A 70 -9.14 -4.39 -9.49
CA GLU A 70 -9.63 -3.24 -8.75
C GLU A 70 -10.23 -3.61 -7.40
N SER A 71 -10.98 -4.70 -7.34
CA SER A 71 -11.59 -5.16 -6.08
C SER A 71 -10.54 -5.50 -5.02
N SER A 72 -9.42 -6.10 -5.44
CA SER A 72 -8.34 -6.43 -4.52
C SER A 72 -7.64 -5.17 -4.01
N VAL A 73 -7.41 -4.19 -4.89
CA VAL A 73 -6.80 -2.91 -4.50
C VAL A 73 -7.71 -2.16 -3.52
N ARG A 74 -9.03 -2.13 -3.79
CA ARG A 74 -10.00 -1.50 -2.89
C ARG A 74 -10.04 -2.18 -1.53
N SER A 75 -9.98 -3.51 -1.52
CA SER A 75 -9.96 -4.28 -0.27
C SER A 75 -8.73 -3.95 0.56
N ALA A 76 -7.56 -3.87 -0.08
CA ALA A 76 -6.33 -3.49 0.60
C ALA A 76 -6.42 -2.06 1.16
N LEU A 77 -6.96 -1.14 0.37
CA LEU A 77 -7.12 0.25 0.79
C LEU A 77 -8.09 0.36 1.96
N ASN A 78 -9.21 -0.34 1.91
CA ASN A 78 -10.18 -0.34 3.02
C ASN A 78 -9.57 -0.91 4.30
N GLU A 79 -8.73 -1.91 4.18
CA GLU A 79 -8.02 -2.46 5.33
C GLU A 79 -7.12 -1.40 5.96
N LEU A 80 -6.36 -0.66 5.15
CA LEU A 80 -5.48 0.41 5.64
C LEU A 80 -6.29 1.53 6.31
N ILE A 81 -7.43 1.87 5.76
CA ILE A 81 -8.33 2.88 6.35
C ILE A 81 -8.85 2.40 7.70
N LYS A 82 -9.33 1.17 7.75
CA LYS A 82 -9.89 0.59 8.97
C LYS A 82 -8.84 0.51 10.09
N LYS A 83 -7.59 0.26 9.74
CA LYS A 83 -6.50 0.14 10.71
C LYS A 83 -5.85 1.49 11.04
N GLY A 84 -6.28 2.58 10.42
CA GLY A 84 -5.82 3.91 10.75
C GLY A 84 -4.55 4.38 10.04
N TYR A 85 -4.12 3.68 9.01
CA TYR A 85 -2.93 4.06 8.25
C TYR A 85 -3.22 4.95 7.06
N VAL A 86 -4.47 5.02 6.65
CA VAL A 86 -4.92 5.89 5.57
C VAL A 86 -6.20 6.57 5.99
N LYS A 87 -6.30 7.86 5.74
CA LYS A 87 -7.49 8.64 5.99
C LYS A 87 -8.19 8.94 4.66
N ARG A 88 -9.50 8.79 4.63
CA ARG A 88 -10.31 9.06 3.46
C ARG A 88 -11.16 10.29 3.70
N GLU A 89 -11.12 11.25 2.77
CA GLU A 89 -11.94 12.45 2.82
C GLU A 89 -12.71 12.62 1.52
N THR A 90 -13.99 12.96 1.62
CA THR A 90 -14.80 13.32 0.46
C THR A 90 -14.59 14.78 0.15
N LEU A 91 -14.21 15.09 -1.08
CA LEU A 91 -14.04 16.46 -1.55
C LEU A 91 -15.37 16.96 -2.10
N ARG A 92 -15.82 18.10 -1.59
CA ARG A 92 -17.09 18.69 -1.99
C ARG A 92 -16.87 20.10 -2.53
N GLY A 93 -17.73 20.47 -3.48
CA GLY A 93 -17.75 21.83 -4.02
C GLY A 93 -19.14 22.10 -4.61
N ASP A 94 -19.68 23.30 -4.36
CA ASP A 94 -21.01 23.70 -4.84
C ASP A 94 -22.10 22.68 -4.48
N GLY A 95 -22.00 22.10 -3.29
CA GLY A 95 -22.97 21.11 -2.81
C GLY A 95 -22.85 19.73 -3.43
N LYS A 96 -21.86 19.51 -4.26
CA LYS A 96 -21.65 18.23 -4.96
C LYS A 96 -20.36 17.57 -4.56
N ILE A 97 -20.32 16.24 -4.69
CA ILE A 97 -19.11 15.47 -4.47
C ILE A 97 -18.22 15.62 -5.69
N LYS A 98 -17.00 16.14 -5.51
CA LYS A 98 -16.04 16.33 -6.59
C LYS A 98 -14.99 15.22 -6.65
N GLY A 99 -14.85 14.43 -5.60
CA GLY A 99 -13.88 13.37 -5.56
C GLY A 99 -13.56 12.92 -4.16
N VAL A 100 -12.52 12.14 -4.03
CA VAL A 100 -12.07 11.59 -2.76
C VAL A 100 -10.56 11.82 -2.63
N LYS A 101 -10.14 12.24 -1.44
CA LYS A 101 -8.75 12.41 -1.11
C LYS A 101 -8.35 11.34 -0.09
N TYR A 102 -7.23 10.68 -0.35
CA TYR A 102 -6.63 9.74 0.60
C TYR A 102 -5.34 10.33 1.14
N THR A 103 -5.15 10.22 2.44
CA THR A 103 -3.95 10.75 3.11
C THR A 103 -3.27 9.61 3.85
N ILE A 104 -1.97 9.44 3.61
CA ILE A 104 -1.15 8.47 4.33
C ILE A 104 -0.85 9.05 5.71
N ILE A 105 -1.11 8.27 6.74
CA ILE A 105 -0.88 8.66 8.12
C ILE A 105 0.35 7.91 8.62
N ASN A 106 1.31 8.67 9.11
CA ASN A 106 2.53 8.10 9.70
C ASN A 106 2.37 7.88 11.20
#